data_a51c4615306e43caebd04994f6ea0f14
#
_entry.id   a51c4615306e43caebd04994f6ea0f14
#
_cell.length_a   1.000
_cell.length_b   1.000
_cell.length_c   1.000
_cell.angle_alpha   90.00
_cell.angle_beta   90.00
_cell.angle_gamma   90.00
#
_symmetry.space_group_name_H-M   'P 1'
#
loop_
_entity.id
_entity.type
_entity.pdbx_description
1 polymer ?
#
loop_
_entity_poly.entity_id
_entity_poly.type
_entity_poly.pdbx_seq_one_letter_code
_entity_poly.pdbx_strand_id
1 'polypeptide(L)'
;AKAAGADLYEIKPKTAYTKADLNWMDKKSRSSVEMADKKIRPELADTDADIAAYDEILIGFPIWWYVAPTIINTFLESYDFSGKKIILFATSGGSGFGNTVKELKDSAPGAEIVEGKLLNRTSEIADWAASL
;
A
#
# COMPACT_ATOMS: atom_id res chain seq x y z
N ALA A 1 12.74 0.70 -4.99
CA ALA A 1 13.46 -0.58 -5.05
C ALA A 1 14.98 -0.36 -5.21
N LYS A 2 15.40 0.34 -6.25
CA LYS A 2 16.83 0.52 -6.57
C LYS A 2 17.63 1.11 -5.39
N ALA A 3 17.14 2.15 -4.75
CA ALA A 3 17.83 2.81 -3.63
C ALA A 3 18.01 1.90 -2.40
N ALA A 4 17.11 0.95 -2.19
CA ALA A 4 17.15 0.00 -1.08
C ALA A 4 17.79 -1.34 -1.47
N GLY A 5 18.21 -1.52 -2.72
CA GLY A 5 18.69 -2.81 -3.22
C GLY A 5 17.63 -3.91 -3.19
N ALA A 6 16.36 -3.54 -3.27
CA ALA A 6 15.21 -4.43 -3.15
C ALA A 6 14.68 -4.88 -4.53
N ASP A 7 14.08 -6.06 -4.55
CA ASP A 7 13.33 -6.51 -5.72
C ASP A 7 12.00 -5.75 -5.81
N LEU A 8 11.57 -5.43 -7.01
CA LEU A 8 10.34 -4.69 -7.24
C LEU A 8 9.22 -5.61 -7.70
N TYR A 9 8.07 -5.51 -7.03
CA TYR A 9 6.83 -6.14 -7.45
C TYR A 9 5.73 -5.08 -7.51
N GLU A 10 5.00 -5.02 -8.61
CA GLU A 10 3.89 -4.09 -8.78
C GLU A 10 2.56 -4.76 -8.37
N ILE A 11 1.85 -4.14 -7.42
CA ILE A 11 0.50 -4.54 -7.06
C ILE A 11 -0.45 -4.00 -8.14
N LYS A 12 -0.95 -4.91 -9.00
CA LYS A 12 -1.80 -4.54 -10.13
C LYS A 12 -3.26 -4.88 -9.84
N PRO A 13 -4.18 -3.91 -9.95
CA PRO A 13 -5.60 -4.23 -9.93
C PRO A 13 -5.97 -4.99 -11.21
N LYS A 14 -6.90 -5.93 -11.09
CA LYS A 14 -7.44 -6.68 -12.25
C LYS A 14 -8.01 -5.73 -13.31
N THR A 15 -8.69 -4.69 -12.86
CA THR A 15 -9.18 -3.61 -13.71
C THR A 15 -8.40 -2.34 -13.35
N ALA A 16 -7.61 -1.83 -14.30
CA ALA A 16 -6.80 -0.63 -14.08
C ALA A 16 -7.68 0.59 -13.75
N TYR A 17 -7.14 1.46 -12.89
CA TYR A 17 -7.81 2.73 -12.58
C TYR A 17 -7.65 3.72 -13.74
N THR A 18 -8.76 4.32 -14.16
CA THR A 18 -8.76 5.43 -15.13
C THR A 18 -8.64 6.77 -14.40
N LYS A 19 -8.42 7.83 -15.16
CA LYS A 19 -8.42 9.19 -14.60
C LYS A 19 -9.76 9.52 -13.92
N ALA A 20 -10.88 9.11 -14.51
CA ALA A 20 -12.21 9.30 -13.94
C ALA A 20 -12.38 8.49 -12.64
N ASP A 21 -11.85 7.27 -12.57
CA ASP A 21 -11.88 6.43 -11.37
C ASP A 21 -11.18 7.08 -10.19
N LEU A 22 -10.16 7.89 -10.45
CA LEU A 22 -9.35 8.55 -9.43
C LEU A 22 -9.86 9.94 -9.05
N ASN A 23 -10.99 10.39 -9.59
CA ASN A 23 -11.56 11.69 -9.27
C ASN A 23 -12.19 11.67 -7.86
N TRP A 24 -11.38 12.02 -6.86
CA TRP A 24 -11.80 12.02 -5.46
C TRP A 24 -12.90 13.04 -5.12
N MET A 25 -13.14 14.03 -5.98
CA MET A 25 -14.22 15.00 -5.82
C MET A 25 -15.57 14.47 -6.27
N ASP A 26 -15.59 13.41 -7.08
CA ASP A 26 -16.80 12.73 -7.51
C ASP A 26 -17.12 11.58 -6.54
N LYS A 27 -18.20 11.69 -5.78
CA LYS A 27 -18.63 10.67 -4.81
C LYS A 27 -18.99 9.33 -5.46
N LYS A 28 -19.23 9.30 -6.77
CA LYS A 28 -19.55 8.09 -7.52
C LYS A 28 -18.35 7.49 -8.23
N SER A 29 -17.17 8.15 -8.18
CA SER A 29 -15.97 7.59 -8.75
C SER A 29 -15.57 6.29 -8.05
N ARG A 30 -14.84 5.43 -8.76
CA ARG A 30 -14.39 4.14 -8.21
C ARG A 30 -13.60 4.32 -6.91
N SER A 31 -12.66 5.24 -6.86
CA SER A 31 -11.88 5.49 -5.64
C SER A 31 -12.75 5.94 -4.47
N SER A 32 -13.74 6.84 -4.72
CA SER A 32 -14.66 7.30 -3.69
C SER A 32 -15.53 6.17 -3.15
N VAL A 33 -16.07 5.33 -4.04
CA VAL A 33 -16.89 4.17 -3.65
C VAL A 33 -16.07 3.17 -2.84
N GLU A 34 -14.86 2.86 -3.28
CA GLU A 34 -13.96 1.91 -2.57
C GLU A 34 -13.57 2.43 -1.18
N MET A 35 -13.37 3.73 -1.04
CA MET A 35 -13.00 4.31 0.27
C MET A 35 -14.18 4.53 1.20
N ALA A 36 -15.41 4.61 0.67
CA ALA A 36 -16.62 4.72 1.48
C ALA A 36 -16.97 3.40 2.19
N ASP A 37 -16.54 2.26 1.66
CA ASP A 37 -16.75 0.94 2.26
C ASP A 37 -15.41 0.20 2.41
N LYS A 38 -14.88 0.17 3.62
CA LYS A 38 -13.61 -0.46 3.94
C LYS A 38 -13.59 -1.98 3.75
N LYS A 39 -14.74 -2.61 3.52
CA LYS A 39 -14.86 -4.04 3.25
C LYS A 39 -14.67 -4.38 1.77
N ILE A 40 -14.72 -3.39 0.89
CA ILE A 40 -14.47 -3.62 -0.54
C ILE A 40 -13.04 -4.11 -0.73
N ARG A 41 -12.90 -5.18 -1.53
CA ARG A 41 -11.62 -5.79 -1.86
C ARG A 41 -11.46 -5.84 -3.38
N PRO A 42 -10.84 -4.79 -3.99
CA PRO A 42 -10.55 -4.83 -5.43
C PRO A 42 -9.69 -6.05 -5.77
N GLU A 43 -10.03 -6.76 -6.82
CA GLU A 43 -9.28 -7.94 -7.24
C GLU A 43 -7.91 -7.57 -7.82
N LEU A 44 -6.93 -8.43 -7.57
CA LEU A 44 -5.60 -8.33 -8.14
C LEU A 44 -5.55 -8.98 -9.53
N ALA A 45 -4.71 -8.44 -10.41
CA ALA A 45 -4.47 -9.03 -11.73
C ALA A 45 -3.77 -10.39 -11.64
N ASP A 46 -2.88 -10.55 -10.66
CA ASP A 46 -2.18 -11.80 -10.37
C ASP A 46 -1.84 -11.88 -8.88
N THR A 47 -1.39 -13.06 -8.44
CA THR A 47 -0.95 -13.34 -7.08
C THR A 47 0.41 -14.06 -7.09
N ASP A 48 1.33 -13.57 -7.91
CA ASP A 48 2.62 -14.22 -8.18
C ASP A 48 3.77 -13.69 -7.32
N ALA A 49 3.51 -12.82 -6.35
CA ALA A 49 4.56 -12.29 -5.49
C ALA A 49 5.15 -13.40 -4.61
N ASP A 50 6.47 -13.50 -4.58
CA ASP A 50 7.18 -14.47 -3.75
C ASP A 50 7.44 -13.87 -2.35
N ILE A 51 6.39 -13.79 -1.55
CA ILE A 51 6.45 -13.22 -0.20
C ILE A 51 7.32 -14.07 0.72
N ALA A 52 7.28 -15.39 0.57
CA ALA A 52 7.99 -16.32 1.44
C ALA A 52 9.52 -16.13 1.40
N ALA A 53 10.06 -15.62 0.30
CA ALA A 53 11.49 -15.40 0.11
C ALA A 53 12.06 -14.23 0.91
N TYR A 54 11.21 -13.38 1.52
CA TYR A 54 11.64 -12.13 2.17
C TYR A 54 11.16 -12.06 3.62
N ASP A 55 12.01 -11.52 4.49
CA ASP A 55 11.68 -11.26 5.90
C ASP A 55 11.14 -9.85 6.12
N GLU A 56 11.59 -8.90 5.31
CA GLU A 56 11.21 -7.51 5.36
C GLU A 56 10.64 -7.06 4.01
N ILE A 57 9.47 -6.46 4.04
CA ILE A 57 8.72 -6.07 2.85
C ILE A 57 8.36 -4.59 2.94
N LEU A 58 8.75 -3.84 1.91
CA LEU A 58 8.37 -2.44 1.76
C LEU A 58 7.11 -2.37 0.92
N ILE A 59 6.05 -1.74 1.43
CA ILE A 59 4.80 -1.56 0.69
C ILE A 59 4.54 -0.07 0.49
N GLY A 60 4.42 0.32 -0.77
CA GLY A 60 4.18 1.71 -1.18
C GLY A 60 2.81 1.90 -1.82
N PHE A 61 2.17 3.02 -1.51
CA PHE A 61 0.83 3.36 -2.01
C PHE A 61 0.56 4.86 -1.90
N PRO A 62 -0.44 5.39 -2.61
CA PRO A 62 -0.93 6.73 -2.35
C PRO A 62 -1.87 6.74 -1.15
N ILE A 63 -1.81 7.78 -0.32
CA ILE A 63 -2.80 7.97 0.75
C ILE A 63 -4.13 8.45 0.13
N TRP A 64 -5.21 7.72 0.43
CA TRP A 64 -6.58 8.08 0.09
C TRP A 64 -7.40 8.23 1.37
N TRP A 65 -7.93 9.42 1.61
CA TRP A 65 -8.73 9.72 2.83
C TRP A 65 -8.08 9.19 4.11
N TYR A 66 -6.81 9.54 4.33
CA TYR A 66 -6.01 9.22 5.52
C TYR A 66 -5.71 7.73 5.74
N VAL A 67 -5.92 6.89 4.74
CA VAL A 67 -5.59 5.46 4.82
C VAL A 67 -5.07 4.95 3.47
N ALA A 68 -4.59 3.70 3.44
CA ALA A 68 -4.22 3.04 2.19
C ALA A 68 -5.47 2.67 1.38
N PRO A 69 -5.38 2.66 0.04
CA PRO A 69 -6.43 2.07 -0.79
C PRO A 69 -6.70 0.61 -0.40
N THR A 70 -7.95 0.17 -0.47
CA THR A 70 -8.33 -1.17 -0.01
C THR A 70 -7.74 -2.32 -0.84
N ILE A 71 -7.20 -2.03 -2.03
CA ILE A 71 -6.42 -3.02 -2.78
C ILE A 71 -5.18 -3.48 -2.01
N ILE A 72 -4.63 -2.65 -1.13
CA ILE A 72 -3.52 -3.03 -0.24
C ILE A 72 -4.00 -4.08 0.75
N ASN A 73 -5.21 -3.95 1.29
CA ASN A 73 -5.83 -4.99 2.11
C ASN A 73 -5.98 -6.30 1.31
N THR A 74 -6.44 -6.22 0.06
CA THR A 74 -6.54 -7.38 -0.83
C THR A 74 -5.19 -8.07 -0.97
N PHE A 75 -4.14 -7.30 -1.23
CA PHE A 75 -2.78 -7.84 -1.38
C PHE A 75 -2.29 -8.53 -0.10
N LEU A 76 -2.45 -7.90 1.07
CA LEU A 76 -2.05 -8.48 2.34
C LEU A 76 -2.81 -9.76 2.67
N GLU A 77 -4.10 -9.81 2.34
CA GLU A 77 -4.96 -10.98 2.58
C GLU A 77 -4.70 -12.12 1.59
N SER A 78 -4.00 -11.86 0.49
CA SER A 78 -3.70 -12.85 -0.54
C SER A 78 -2.48 -13.72 -0.23
N TYR A 79 -1.68 -13.37 0.77
CA TYR A 79 -0.44 -14.06 1.14
C TYR A 79 -0.32 -14.19 2.66
N ASP A 80 0.59 -15.04 3.10
CA ASP A 80 0.94 -15.17 4.51
C ASP A 80 2.13 -14.26 4.85
N PHE A 81 1.88 -13.23 5.65
CA PHE A 81 2.88 -12.29 6.14
C PHE A 81 3.28 -12.55 7.59
N SER A 82 2.82 -13.62 8.21
CA SER A 82 3.14 -13.91 9.61
C SER A 82 4.64 -14.00 9.84
N GLY A 83 5.12 -13.39 10.92
CA GLY A 83 6.53 -13.31 11.26
C GLY A 83 7.37 -12.32 10.43
N LYS A 84 6.74 -11.59 9.51
CA LYS A 84 7.41 -10.64 8.63
C LYS A 84 7.26 -9.21 9.11
N LYS A 85 8.24 -8.38 8.78
CA LYS A 85 8.18 -6.93 9.01
C LYS A 85 7.74 -6.22 7.74
N ILE A 86 6.67 -5.44 7.84
CA ILE A 86 6.14 -4.63 6.74
C ILE A 86 6.41 -3.17 7.06
N ILE A 87 7.14 -2.49 6.20
CA ILE A 87 7.44 -1.07 6.33
C ILE A 87 6.66 -0.32 5.25
N LEU A 88 5.82 0.63 5.67
CA LEU A 88 4.98 1.40 4.77
C LEU A 88 5.68 2.66 4.29
N PHE A 89 5.54 2.98 3.03
CA PHE A 89 5.87 4.29 2.49
C PHE A 89 4.74 4.76 1.57
N ALA A 90 4.56 6.06 1.45
CA ALA A 90 3.41 6.56 0.72
C ALA A 90 3.67 7.92 0.10
N THR A 91 2.90 8.22 -0.94
CA THR A 91 2.74 9.58 -1.45
C THR A 91 1.44 10.17 -0.91
N SER A 92 1.39 11.47 -0.72
CA SER A 92 0.21 12.14 -0.18
C SER A 92 0.09 13.56 -0.74
N GLY A 93 -1.15 13.98 -0.99
CA GLY A 93 -1.46 15.35 -1.34
C GLY A 93 -1.43 16.33 -0.16
N GLY A 94 -1.19 15.85 1.07
CA GLY A 94 -1.12 16.71 2.26
C GLY A 94 -1.42 16.00 3.58
N SER A 95 -2.13 14.88 3.56
CA SER A 95 -2.41 14.11 4.78
C SER A 95 -1.26 13.17 5.14
N GLY A 96 -1.11 12.85 6.44
CA GLY A 96 -0.21 11.81 6.91
C GLY A 96 -0.80 10.41 6.74
N PHE A 97 -0.18 9.42 7.39
CA PHE A 97 -0.66 8.03 7.36
C PHE A 97 -2.02 7.83 8.05
N GLY A 98 -2.40 8.72 8.97
CA GLY A 98 -3.68 8.60 9.67
C GLY A 98 -3.85 7.24 10.33
N ASN A 99 -4.94 6.54 10.03
CA ASN A 99 -5.27 5.22 10.56
C ASN A 99 -4.76 4.06 9.70
N THR A 100 -3.81 4.29 8.78
CA THR A 100 -3.37 3.27 7.82
C THR A 100 -2.90 1.98 8.49
N VAL A 101 -2.01 2.06 9.49
CA VAL A 101 -1.52 0.86 10.18
C VAL A 101 -2.67 0.10 10.84
N LYS A 102 -3.57 0.81 11.53
CA LYS A 102 -4.74 0.22 12.19
C LYS A 102 -5.65 -0.50 11.19
N GLU A 103 -5.90 0.12 10.03
CA GLU A 103 -6.78 -0.45 8.99
C GLU A 103 -6.15 -1.64 8.27
N LEU A 104 -4.83 -1.74 8.24
CA LEU A 104 -4.12 -2.85 7.58
C LEU A 104 -3.83 -4.02 8.51
N LYS A 105 -3.85 -3.81 9.82
CA LYS A 105 -3.41 -4.80 10.81
C LYS A 105 -4.14 -6.13 10.69
N ASP A 106 -5.45 -6.12 10.56
CA ASP A 106 -6.25 -7.34 10.48
C ASP A 106 -6.10 -8.07 9.15
N SER A 107 -5.60 -7.39 8.12
CA SER A 107 -5.34 -7.99 6.80
C SER A 107 -4.02 -8.76 6.74
N ALA A 108 -3.12 -8.55 7.70
CA ALA A 108 -1.84 -9.24 7.78
C ALA A 108 -1.58 -9.76 9.21
N PRO A 109 -2.36 -10.75 9.66
CA PRO A 109 -2.23 -11.26 11.04
C PRO A 109 -0.84 -11.86 11.25
N GLY A 110 -0.25 -11.56 12.41
CA GLY A 110 1.08 -12.03 12.77
C GLY A 110 2.24 -11.26 12.15
N ALA A 111 1.99 -10.26 11.31
CA ALA A 111 3.02 -9.37 10.78
C ALA A 111 3.23 -8.16 11.68
N GLU A 112 4.47 -7.64 11.69
CA GLU A 112 4.77 -6.34 12.26
C GLU A 112 4.62 -5.28 11.18
N ILE A 113 3.67 -4.36 11.32
CA ILE A 113 3.47 -3.27 10.38
C ILE A 113 4.00 -1.97 10.98
N VAL A 114 4.95 -1.37 10.31
CA VAL A 114 5.63 -0.15 10.74
C VAL A 114 5.31 0.99 9.78
N GLU A 115 4.91 2.12 10.33
CA GLU A 115 4.78 3.36 9.59
C GLU A 115 6.17 3.88 9.21
N GLY A 116 6.46 3.92 7.92
CA GLY A 116 7.74 4.40 7.42
C GLY A 116 7.72 5.91 7.15
N LYS A 117 7.69 6.28 5.87
CA LYS A 117 7.80 7.69 5.49
C LYS A 117 6.89 8.08 4.33
N LEU A 118 6.40 9.31 4.35
CA LEU A 118 5.80 9.94 3.19
C LEU A 118 6.91 10.42 2.25
N LEU A 119 6.92 9.92 1.03
CA LEU A 119 7.95 10.18 0.03
C LEU A 119 7.34 10.94 -1.16
N ASN A 120 7.17 12.23 -1.00
CA ASN A 120 6.62 13.08 -2.06
C ASN A 120 7.69 13.62 -3.02
N ARG A 121 8.98 13.49 -2.66
CA ARG A 121 10.12 13.94 -3.46
C ARG A 121 11.11 12.81 -3.67
N THR A 122 11.61 12.69 -4.89
CA THR A 122 12.63 11.67 -5.22
C THR A 122 13.93 11.88 -4.45
N SER A 123 14.24 13.14 -4.08
CA SER A 123 15.44 13.48 -3.29
C SER A 123 15.46 12.89 -1.88
N GLU A 124 14.31 12.48 -1.35
CA GLU A 124 14.20 11.90 0.00
C GLU A 124 14.44 10.39 0.01
N ILE A 125 14.39 9.74 -1.16
CA ILE A 125 14.37 8.28 -1.25
C ILE A 125 15.69 7.65 -0.81
N ALA A 126 16.81 8.18 -1.28
CA ALA A 126 18.13 7.60 -0.99
C ALA A 126 18.46 7.66 0.50
N ASP A 127 18.20 8.80 1.15
CA ASP A 127 18.46 8.98 2.58
C ASP A 127 17.56 8.09 3.44
N TRP A 128 16.30 7.99 3.07
CA TRP A 128 15.38 7.11 3.78
C TRP A 128 15.75 5.65 3.62
N ALA A 129 16.06 5.20 2.40
CA ALA A 129 16.46 3.82 2.13
C ALA A 129 17.72 3.44 2.92
N ALA A 130 18.69 4.37 3.06
CA ALA A 130 19.89 4.16 3.84
C ALA A 130 19.62 4.02 5.34
N SER A 131 18.50 4.53 5.83
CA SER A 131 18.11 4.46 7.25
C SER A 131 17.41 3.17 7.64
N LEU A 132 17.04 2.34 6.67
CA LEU A 132 16.29 1.08 6.90
C LEU A 132 17.16 -0.03 7.49
#